data_32067df08a313b2f9c6b9f2803d15db2
#
_entry.id   32067df08a313b2f9c6b9f2803d15db2
#
_cell.length_a   1.000
_cell.length_b   1.000
_cell.length_c   1.000
_cell.angle_alpha   90.00
_cell.angle_beta   90.00
_cell.angle_gamma   90.00
#
_symmetry.space_group_name_H-M   'P 1'
#
loop_
_entity.id
_entity.type
_entity.pdbx_description
1 polymer ?
#
loop_
_entity_poly.entity_id
_entity_poly.type
_entity_poly.pdbx_seq_one_letter_code
_entity_poly.pdbx_strand_id
1 'polypeptide(L)'
;MSRMRTLCLVSCLLAILMLPIASWAQDDVAKQASCKYCGMDRKMFAHSRMLVIYEDGSSMGTCSLHCSAIELALNIDKTPRSIEVGDFKTKKLIDAEKAVWVIGGSKPGVMTKRAKWAFESKADAEAFINDNGGKPASFDEAIKASYEDMYADTKMIREKRKMMKKMKAPAEHKH
;
A
#
# COMPACT_ATOMS: atom_id res chain seq x y z
N MET A 1 -56.80 -16.26 -1.92
CA MET A 1 -55.75 -16.28 -2.97
C MET A 1 -54.90 -15.00 -2.97
N SER A 2 -55.35 -13.85 -2.47
CA SER A 2 -54.62 -12.57 -2.46
C SER A 2 -53.46 -12.56 -1.43
N ARG A 3 -53.64 -13.06 -0.21
CA ARG A 3 -52.63 -13.02 0.88
C ARG A 3 -51.40 -13.88 0.58
N MET A 4 -51.53 -14.97 -0.16
CA MET A 4 -50.42 -15.87 -0.50
C MET A 4 -49.49 -15.27 -1.59
N ARG A 5 -50.06 -14.45 -2.50
CA ARG A 5 -49.28 -13.73 -3.53
C ARG A 5 -48.42 -12.59 -2.93
N THR A 6 -48.96 -11.93 -1.89
CA THR A 6 -48.23 -10.83 -1.19
C THR A 6 -47.06 -11.39 -0.37
N LEU A 7 -47.20 -12.56 0.27
CA LEU A 7 -46.09 -13.20 1.01
C LEU A 7 -44.96 -13.64 0.08
N CYS A 8 -45.23 -14.17 -1.12
CA CYS A 8 -44.20 -14.54 -2.09
C CYS A 8 -43.41 -13.34 -2.62
N LEU A 9 -44.08 -12.19 -2.84
CA LEU A 9 -43.43 -10.99 -3.34
C LEU A 9 -42.53 -10.36 -2.28
N VAL A 10 -42.92 -10.38 -1.00
CA VAL A 10 -42.08 -9.87 0.11
C VAL A 10 -40.87 -10.79 0.33
N SER A 11 -41.04 -12.12 0.20
CA SER A 11 -39.90 -13.06 0.33
C SER A 11 -38.90 -12.93 -0.80
N CYS A 12 -39.34 -12.64 -2.04
CA CYS A 12 -38.39 -12.38 -3.15
C CYS A 12 -37.64 -11.04 -3.01
N LEU A 13 -38.29 -9.99 -2.44
CA LEU A 13 -37.63 -8.72 -2.21
C LEU A 13 -36.53 -8.80 -1.11
N LEU A 14 -36.72 -9.63 -0.08
CA LEU A 14 -35.71 -9.83 0.96
C LEU A 14 -34.48 -10.64 0.48
N ALA A 15 -34.66 -11.52 -0.51
CA ALA A 15 -33.57 -12.32 -1.05
C ALA A 15 -32.58 -11.51 -1.92
N ILE A 16 -32.99 -10.36 -2.45
CA ILE A 16 -32.16 -9.51 -3.32
C ILE A 16 -31.16 -8.67 -2.49
N LEU A 17 -31.40 -8.49 -1.18
CA LEU A 17 -30.53 -7.71 -0.27
C LEU A 17 -29.30 -8.45 0.27
N MET A 18 -29.15 -9.74 -0.06
CA MET A 18 -28.00 -10.57 0.34
C MET A 18 -27.02 -10.83 -0.82
N LEU A 19 -26.83 -9.85 -1.71
CA LEU A 19 -25.70 -9.94 -2.63
C LEU A 19 -24.42 -9.78 -1.80
N PRO A 20 -23.49 -10.75 -1.85
CA PRO A 20 -22.20 -10.57 -1.21
C PRO A 20 -21.56 -9.35 -1.84
N ILE A 21 -21.24 -8.36 -1.02
CA ILE A 21 -20.35 -7.27 -1.43
C ILE A 21 -19.02 -7.95 -1.74
N ALA A 22 -18.85 -8.32 -3.01
CA ALA A 22 -17.63 -8.94 -3.48
C ALA A 22 -16.49 -8.02 -3.08
N SER A 23 -15.60 -8.55 -2.27
CA SER A 23 -14.43 -7.87 -1.76
C SER A 23 -13.55 -7.39 -2.92
N TRP A 24 -13.63 -6.13 -3.27
CA TRP A 24 -12.76 -5.47 -4.25
C TRP A 24 -11.31 -5.36 -3.73
N ALA A 25 -11.04 -5.96 -2.58
CA ALA A 25 -9.86 -5.73 -1.75
C ALA A 25 -8.54 -6.29 -2.30
N GLN A 26 -8.49 -6.98 -3.44
CA GLN A 26 -7.24 -7.52 -4.00
C GLN A 26 -7.14 -7.48 -5.53
N ASP A 27 -8.03 -6.78 -6.22
CA ASP A 27 -8.00 -6.68 -7.69
C ASP A 27 -6.76 -5.88 -8.18
N ASP A 28 -6.27 -4.95 -7.37
CA ASP A 28 -5.07 -4.16 -7.64
C ASP A 28 -3.78 -5.00 -7.76
N VAL A 29 -3.65 -6.04 -6.92
CA VAL A 29 -2.51 -6.97 -6.97
C VAL A 29 -2.64 -7.95 -8.12
N ALA A 30 -3.85 -8.39 -8.46
CA ALA A 30 -4.07 -9.26 -9.61
C ALA A 30 -3.67 -8.55 -10.92
N LYS A 31 -3.98 -7.26 -11.05
CA LYS A 31 -3.62 -6.44 -12.22
C LYS A 31 -2.14 -6.03 -12.24
N GLN A 32 -1.56 -5.77 -11.08
CA GLN A 32 -0.19 -5.26 -10.93
C GLN A 32 0.51 -5.99 -9.77
N ALA A 33 0.94 -7.24 -10.02
CA ALA A 33 1.52 -8.09 -8.98
C ALA A 33 2.84 -7.56 -8.41
N SER A 34 3.64 -6.87 -9.24
CA SER A 34 4.97 -6.38 -8.88
C SER A 34 5.05 -4.86 -8.92
N CYS A 35 5.82 -4.30 -8.02
CA CYS A 35 6.12 -2.86 -8.02
C CYS A 35 6.97 -2.48 -9.26
N LYS A 36 6.50 -1.52 -10.06
CA LYS A 36 7.18 -1.04 -11.26
C LYS A 36 8.63 -0.59 -11.02
N TYR A 37 8.90 0.04 -9.89
CA TYR A 37 10.21 0.67 -9.62
C TYR A 37 11.23 -0.29 -9.02
N CYS A 38 10.80 -1.22 -8.19
CA CYS A 38 11.72 -2.08 -7.46
C CYS A 38 11.54 -3.58 -7.69
N GLY A 39 10.45 -4.00 -8.34
CA GLY A 39 10.15 -5.39 -8.63
C GLY A 39 9.63 -6.21 -7.45
N MET A 40 9.39 -5.58 -6.28
CA MET A 40 8.89 -6.28 -5.11
C MET A 40 7.45 -6.75 -5.32
N ASP A 41 7.15 -7.96 -4.84
CA ASP A 41 5.82 -8.55 -4.86
C ASP A 41 4.87 -7.74 -3.96
N ARG A 42 3.82 -7.16 -4.56
CA ARG A 42 2.86 -6.31 -3.86
C ARG A 42 1.94 -7.08 -2.93
N LYS A 43 1.75 -8.39 -3.13
CA LYS A 43 1.01 -9.26 -2.22
C LYS A 43 1.79 -9.48 -0.92
N MET A 44 3.09 -9.75 -1.01
CA MET A 44 3.96 -9.87 0.18
C MET A 44 4.03 -8.57 0.97
N PHE A 45 3.98 -7.43 0.29
CA PHE A 45 4.00 -6.09 0.90
C PHE A 45 2.62 -5.46 0.97
N ALA A 46 1.57 -6.27 1.14
CA ALA A 46 0.19 -5.81 1.19
C ALA A 46 -0.08 -4.74 2.26
N HIS A 47 0.70 -4.74 3.35
CA HIS A 47 0.61 -3.81 4.48
C HIS A 47 1.21 -2.42 4.23
N SER A 48 1.80 -2.21 3.07
CA SER A 48 2.42 -0.93 2.69
C SER A 48 2.25 -0.61 1.21
N ARG A 49 1.64 -1.54 0.43
CA ARG A 49 1.42 -1.32 -1.00
C ARG A 49 0.57 -0.09 -1.22
N MET A 50 0.80 0.55 -2.35
CA MET A 50 0.00 1.71 -2.74
C MET A 50 -0.56 1.53 -4.16
N LEU A 51 -1.62 2.27 -4.43
CA LEU A 51 -2.24 2.39 -5.75
C LEU A 51 -2.53 3.87 -6.01
N VAL A 52 -1.91 4.43 -7.02
CA VAL A 52 -2.21 5.76 -7.53
C VAL A 52 -3.14 5.60 -8.73
N ILE A 53 -4.29 6.24 -8.71
CA ILE A 53 -5.25 6.26 -9.82
C ILE A 53 -5.32 7.68 -10.33
N TYR A 54 -5.07 7.87 -11.62
CA TYR A 54 -5.05 9.18 -12.28
C TYR A 54 -6.40 9.53 -12.90
N GLU A 55 -6.63 10.81 -13.19
CA GLU A 55 -7.86 11.29 -13.84
C GLU A 55 -8.03 10.72 -15.24
N ASP A 56 -6.95 10.42 -15.95
CA ASP A 56 -6.96 9.77 -17.27
C ASP A 56 -7.38 8.29 -17.24
N GLY A 57 -7.69 7.76 -16.05
CA GLY A 57 -8.07 6.36 -15.83
C GLY A 57 -6.88 5.40 -15.70
N SER A 58 -5.66 5.84 -15.95
CA SER A 58 -4.48 5.04 -15.70
C SER A 58 -4.24 4.81 -14.21
N SER A 59 -3.54 3.75 -13.85
CA SER A 59 -3.20 3.48 -12.45
C SER A 59 -1.82 2.88 -12.30
N MET A 60 -1.19 3.11 -11.14
CA MET A 60 0.12 2.59 -10.83
C MET A 60 0.18 2.00 -9.43
N GLY A 61 0.50 0.69 -9.38
CA GLY A 61 0.72 -0.04 -8.14
C GLY A 61 2.18 -0.05 -7.72
N THR A 62 2.44 0.32 -6.47
CA THR A 62 3.78 0.28 -5.87
C THR A 62 3.79 -0.52 -4.56
N CYS A 63 4.97 -0.85 -4.05
CA CYS A 63 5.12 -1.64 -2.82
C CYS A 63 5.11 -0.79 -1.54
N SER A 64 5.33 0.52 -1.64
CA SER A 64 5.43 1.43 -0.50
C SER A 64 5.39 2.90 -0.91
N LEU A 65 5.25 3.78 0.08
CA LEU A 65 5.26 5.23 -0.12
C LEU A 65 6.56 5.73 -0.79
N HIS A 66 7.72 5.09 -0.52
CA HIS A 66 8.98 5.42 -1.22
C HIS A 66 8.84 5.30 -2.74
N CYS A 67 8.29 4.20 -3.23
CA CYS A 67 8.10 3.99 -4.66
C CYS A 67 6.96 4.85 -5.24
N SER A 68 5.91 5.15 -4.45
CA SER A 68 4.87 6.10 -4.86
C SER A 68 5.37 7.53 -4.95
N ALA A 69 6.28 7.95 -4.08
CA ALA A 69 6.94 9.25 -4.17
C ALA A 69 7.72 9.39 -5.50
N ILE A 70 8.37 8.32 -5.97
CA ILE A 70 9.01 8.28 -7.29
C ILE A 70 7.97 8.39 -8.41
N GLU A 71 6.87 7.62 -8.32
CA GLU A 71 5.78 7.67 -9.30
C GLU A 71 5.23 9.08 -9.47
N LEU A 72 4.87 9.73 -8.35
CA LEU A 72 4.29 11.07 -8.35
C LEU A 72 5.27 12.14 -8.89
N ALA A 73 6.56 12.01 -8.58
CA ALA A 73 7.59 12.93 -9.06
C ALA A 73 7.85 12.77 -10.57
N LEU A 74 7.72 11.56 -11.11
CA LEU A 74 7.95 11.29 -12.55
C LEU A 74 6.74 11.58 -13.43
N ASN A 75 5.55 11.74 -12.84
CA ASN A 75 4.29 12.01 -13.54
C ASN A 75 3.66 13.29 -13.01
N ILE A 76 4.45 14.36 -12.89
CA ILE A 76 4.03 15.66 -12.36
C ILE A 76 2.95 16.34 -13.24
N ASP A 77 2.85 15.94 -14.48
CA ASP A 77 1.86 16.37 -15.45
C ASP A 77 0.51 15.67 -15.32
N LYS A 78 0.44 14.59 -14.51
CA LYS A 78 -0.79 13.83 -14.26
C LYS A 78 -1.39 14.18 -12.90
N THR A 79 -2.70 14.42 -12.89
CA THR A 79 -3.45 14.67 -11.65
C THR A 79 -3.92 13.33 -11.04
N PRO A 80 -3.49 12.97 -9.82
CA PRO A 80 -4.06 11.83 -9.11
C PRO A 80 -5.53 12.08 -8.78
N ARG A 81 -6.42 11.15 -9.17
CA ARG A 81 -7.82 11.11 -8.75
C ARG A 81 -7.97 10.54 -7.35
N SER A 82 -7.17 9.53 -7.02
CA SER A 82 -7.05 8.95 -5.68
C SER A 82 -5.68 8.34 -5.47
N ILE A 83 -5.23 8.40 -4.22
CA ILE A 83 -4.04 7.71 -3.75
C ILE A 83 -4.48 6.79 -2.63
N GLU A 84 -4.25 5.48 -2.80
CA GLU A 84 -4.64 4.48 -1.82
C GLU A 84 -3.41 3.78 -1.25
N VAL A 85 -3.52 3.35 0.00
CA VAL A 85 -2.44 2.67 0.73
C VAL A 85 -2.98 1.44 1.47
N GLY A 86 -2.20 0.39 1.56
CA GLY A 86 -2.51 -0.77 2.39
C GLY A 86 -2.50 -0.40 3.87
N ASP A 87 -3.67 -0.51 4.52
CA ASP A 87 -3.75 -0.42 5.97
C ASP A 87 -2.83 -1.47 6.62
N PHE A 88 -2.00 -1.04 7.55
CA PHE A 88 -0.97 -1.91 8.15
C PHE A 88 -1.57 -3.16 8.81
N LYS A 89 -2.75 -3.06 9.42
CA LYS A 89 -3.39 -4.14 10.16
C LYS A 89 -4.20 -5.06 9.25
N THR A 90 -5.11 -4.50 8.46
CA THR A 90 -6.09 -5.27 7.67
C THR A 90 -5.60 -5.63 6.26
N LYS A 91 -4.58 -4.96 5.76
CA LYS A 91 -4.03 -5.08 4.39
C LYS A 91 -5.01 -4.61 3.29
N LYS A 92 -6.15 -4.02 3.66
CA LYS A 92 -7.07 -3.40 2.71
C LYS A 92 -6.49 -2.10 2.19
N LEU A 93 -6.82 -1.73 0.96
CA LEU A 93 -6.53 -0.39 0.47
C LEU A 93 -7.50 0.60 1.13
N ILE A 94 -6.94 1.69 1.63
CA ILE A 94 -7.63 2.81 2.26
C ILE A 94 -7.14 4.10 1.61
N ASP A 95 -7.91 5.17 1.70
CA ASP A 95 -7.55 6.50 1.23
C ASP A 95 -6.29 6.99 1.98
N ALA A 96 -5.21 7.23 1.25
CA ALA A 96 -3.93 7.60 1.83
C ALA A 96 -3.95 8.96 2.50
N GLU A 97 -4.76 9.91 2.00
CA GLU A 97 -4.88 11.27 2.52
C GLU A 97 -5.68 11.33 3.82
N LYS A 98 -6.60 10.35 4.03
CA LYS A 98 -7.41 10.23 5.24
C LYS A 98 -6.81 9.29 6.28
N ALA A 99 -5.84 8.47 5.88
CA ALA A 99 -5.18 7.53 6.77
C ALA A 99 -4.41 8.25 7.89
N VAL A 100 -4.34 7.62 9.04
CA VAL A 100 -3.39 8.00 10.10
C VAL A 100 -2.04 7.37 9.78
N TRP A 101 -1.04 8.19 9.53
CA TRP A 101 0.30 7.72 9.27
C TRP A 101 1.14 7.65 10.54
N VAL A 102 2.09 6.72 10.57
CA VAL A 102 3.12 6.62 11.61
C VAL A 102 4.49 6.60 10.95
N ILE A 103 5.33 7.57 11.31
CA ILE A 103 6.70 7.70 10.78
C ILE A 103 7.71 7.22 11.82
N GLY A 104 8.62 6.32 11.41
CA GLY A 104 9.66 5.75 12.26
C GLY A 104 9.21 4.52 13.03
N GLY A 105 9.80 4.32 14.21
CA GLY A 105 9.59 3.14 15.02
C GLY A 105 10.60 2.02 14.74
N SER A 106 10.48 0.91 15.48
CA SER A 106 11.43 -0.21 15.44
C SER A 106 11.21 -1.16 14.27
N LYS A 107 10.02 -1.16 13.65
CA LYS A 107 9.74 -2.03 12.49
C LYS A 107 10.48 -1.56 11.25
N PRO A 108 11.20 -2.45 10.55
CA PRO A 108 11.92 -2.11 9.34
C PRO A 108 10.98 -1.59 8.24
N GLY A 109 11.28 -0.41 7.69
CA GLY A 109 10.51 0.17 6.60
C GLY A 109 10.65 -0.58 5.28
N VAL A 110 9.66 -0.44 4.41
CA VAL A 110 9.68 -1.00 3.05
C VAL A 110 10.35 0.01 2.12
N MET A 111 11.52 -0.36 1.57
CA MET A 111 12.36 0.48 0.71
C MET A 111 12.89 1.77 1.35
N THR A 112 12.84 1.88 2.68
CA THR A 112 13.30 3.04 3.44
C THR A 112 13.86 2.62 4.78
N LYS A 113 14.77 3.41 5.36
CA LYS A 113 15.23 3.23 6.73
C LYS A 113 14.21 3.78 7.74
N ARG A 114 13.62 4.94 7.43
CA ARG A 114 12.59 5.57 8.27
C ARG A 114 11.22 5.09 7.79
N ALA A 115 10.68 4.08 8.48
CA ALA A 115 9.40 3.46 8.14
C ALA A 115 8.26 4.48 8.06
N LYS A 116 7.27 4.21 7.19
CA LYS A 116 6.02 4.95 7.08
C LYS A 116 4.91 3.92 6.93
N TRP A 117 4.00 3.90 7.91
CA TRP A 117 2.91 2.96 8.01
C TRP A 117 1.58 3.70 8.05
N ALA A 118 0.58 3.21 7.34
CA ALA A 118 -0.75 3.80 7.30
C ALA A 118 -1.76 2.94 8.05
N PHE A 119 -2.69 3.56 8.72
CA PHE A 119 -3.76 2.94 9.49
C PHE A 119 -5.09 3.61 9.17
N GLU A 120 -6.14 2.81 8.99
CA GLU A 120 -7.51 3.30 8.87
C GLU A 120 -8.01 3.84 10.21
N SER A 121 -7.65 3.14 11.30
CA SER A 121 -8.08 3.46 12.66
C SER A 121 -6.98 4.17 13.45
N LYS A 122 -7.34 5.30 14.09
CA LYS A 122 -6.46 5.99 15.04
C LYS A 122 -6.05 5.10 16.21
N ALA A 123 -6.95 4.28 16.70
CA ALA A 123 -6.68 3.34 17.80
C ALA A 123 -5.61 2.30 17.41
N ASP A 124 -5.63 1.81 16.17
CA ASP A 124 -4.62 0.87 15.68
C ASP A 124 -3.25 1.54 15.48
N ALA A 125 -3.23 2.81 15.04
CA ALA A 125 -2.01 3.61 14.97
C ALA A 125 -1.40 3.86 16.35
N GLU A 126 -2.22 4.21 17.36
CA GLU A 126 -1.78 4.41 18.74
C GLU A 126 -1.24 3.10 19.35
N ALA A 127 -1.93 1.98 19.16
CA ALA A 127 -1.46 0.66 19.59
C ALA A 127 -0.11 0.31 18.95
N PHE A 128 0.03 0.57 17.64
CA PHE A 128 1.29 0.35 16.93
C PHE A 128 2.42 1.21 17.51
N ILE A 129 2.16 2.49 17.80
CA ILE A 129 3.15 3.42 18.38
C ILE A 129 3.58 2.95 19.77
N ASN A 130 2.64 2.48 20.60
CA ASN A 130 2.94 1.95 21.93
C ASN A 130 3.89 0.75 21.85
N ASP A 131 3.69 -0.15 20.89
CA ASP A 131 4.48 -1.37 20.73
C ASP A 131 5.81 -1.14 20.02
N ASN A 132 5.85 -0.23 19.08
CA ASN A 132 6.98 -0.11 18.14
C ASN A 132 7.64 1.28 18.13
N GLY A 133 7.06 2.25 18.81
CA GLY A 133 7.48 3.65 18.69
C GLY A 133 7.04 4.27 17.37
N GLY A 134 7.63 5.41 17.06
CA GLY A 134 7.27 6.23 15.90
C GLY A 134 6.45 7.45 16.32
N LYS A 135 6.08 8.27 15.35
CA LYS A 135 5.30 9.49 15.56
C LYS A 135 4.09 9.49 14.62
N PRO A 136 2.90 9.90 15.11
CA PRO A 136 1.74 10.09 14.26
C PRO A 136 2.02 11.21 13.25
N ALA A 137 1.47 11.10 12.05
CA ALA A 137 1.66 12.04 10.96
C ALA A 137 0.44 12.06 10.04
N SER A 138 0.34 13.09 9.21
CA SER A 138 -0.55 13.16 8.05
C SER A 138 0.10 12.52 6.82
N PHE A 139 -0.68 12.39 5.73
CA PHE A 139 -0.13 11.98 4.42
C PHE A 139 0.93 12.96 3.92
N ASP A 140 0.67 14.27 4.03
CA ASP A 140 1.62 15.30 3.60
C ASP A 140 2.97 15.21 4.32
N GLU A 141 2.93 14.95 5.62
CA GLU A 141 4.16 14.74 6.41
C GLU A 141 4.87 13.44 6.00
N ALA A 142 4.11 12.38 5.74
CA ALA A 142 4.68 11.10 5.32
C ALA A 142 5.32 11.16 3.92
N ILE A 143 4.66 11.81 2.95
CA ILE A 143 5.20 11.95 1.58
C ILE A 143 6.39 12.91 1.57
N LYS A 144 6.33 14.02 2.31
CA LYS A 144 7.47 14.93 2.51
C LYS A 144 8.67 14.18 3.09
N ALA A 145 8.45 13.39 4.15
CA ALA A 145 9.50 12.55 4.74
C ALA A 145 10.07 11.52 3.75
N SER A 146 9.26 11.02 2.79
CA SER A 146 9.75 10.11 1.74
C SER A 146 10.67 10.83 0.75
N TYR A 147 10.37 12.07 0.38
CA TYR A 147 11.26 12.87 -0.48
C TYR A 147 12.56 13.26 0.23
N GLU A 148 12.50 13.63 1.51
CA GLU A 148 13.68 13.92 2.33
C GLU A 148 14.63 12.71 2.41
N ASP A 149 14.07 11.51 2.57
CA ASP A 149 14.83 10.27 2.69
C ASP A 149 15.33 9.72 1.35
N MET A 150 14.81 10.20 0.22
CA MET A 150 14.95 9.57 -1.10
C MET A 150 16.39 9.26 -1.49
N TYR A 151 17.31 10.17 -1.29
CA TYR A 151 18.72 9.97 -1.62
C TYR A 151 19.36 8.86 -0.78
N ALA A 152 19.19 8.93 0.54
CA ALA A 152 19.75 7.97 1.48
C ALA A 152 19.16 6.57 1.27
N ASP A 153 17.86 6.47 1.05
CA ASP A 153 17.17 5.22 0.81
C ASP A 153 17.62 4.59 -0.52
N THR A 154 17.72 5.39 -1.59
CA THR A 154 18.20 4.92 -2.89
C THR A 154 19.62 4.38 -2.83
N LYS A 155 20.51 5.06 -2.09
CA LYS A 155 21.86 4.59 -1.85
C LYS A 155 21.88 3.26 -1.12
N MET A 156 21.16 3.14 -0.02
CA MET A 156 21.00 1.90 0.75
C MET A 156 20.48 0.73 -0.10
N ILE A 157 19.46 0.97 -0.92
CA ILE A 157 18.87 -0.04 -1.80
C ILE A 157 19.88 -0.55 -2.82
N ARG A 158 20.63 0.35 -3.44
CA ARG A 158 21.69 -0.01 -4.40
C ARG A 158 22.79 -0.84 -3.75
N GLU A 159 23.22 -0.49 -2.57
CA GLU A 159 24.22 -1.24 -1.80
C GLU A 159 23.73 -2.64 -1.45
N LYS A 160 22.51 -2.77 -0.93
CA LYS A 160 21.90 -4.09 -0.65
C LYS A 160 21.80 -4.96 -1.91
N ARG A 161 21.41 -4.39 -3.05
CA ARG A 161 21.34 -5.13 -4.33
C ARG A 161 22.73 -5.60 -4.81
N LYS A 162 23.77 -4.77 -4.66
CA LYS A 162 25.13 -5.18 -4.97
C LYS A 162 25.60 -6.34 -4.10
N MET A 163 25.31 -6.30 -2.79
CA MET A 163 25.64 -7.40 -1.87
C MET A 163 24.92 -8.69 -2.24
N MET A 164 23.61 -8.63 -2.51
CA MET A 164 22.83 -9.80 -2.92
C MET A 164 23.33 -10.41 -4.24
N LYS A 165 23.75 -9.59 -5.21
CA LYS A 165 24.35 -10.10 -6.46
C LYS A 165 25.68 -10.82 -6.19
N LYS A 166 26.54 -10.29 -5.32
CA LYS A 166 27.80 -10.96 -4.93
C LYS A 166 27.56 -12.29 -4.23
N MET A 167 26.54 -12.38 -3.36
CA MET A 167 26.18 -13.61 -2.67
C MET A 167 25.59 -14.68 -3.59
N LYS A 168 24.94 -14.29 -4.69
CA LYS A 168 24.34 -15.20 -5.69
C LYS A 168 25.30 -15.59 -6.82
N ALA A 169 26.43 -14.88 -6.98
CA ALA A 169 27.44 -15.27 -7.95
C ALA A 169 28.05 -16.61 -7.52
N PRO A 170 28.14 -17.63 -8.41
CA PRO A 170 28.84 -18.87 -8.11
C PRO A 170 30.27 -18.55 -7.69
N ALA A 171 30.79 -19.25 -6.69
CA ALA A 171 32.23 -19.18 -6.37
C ALA A 171 32.97 -19.61 -7.65
N GLU A 172 33.61 -18.63 -8.34
CA GLU A 172 34.50 -18.96 -9.44
C GLU A 172 35.54 -19.92 -8.88
N HIS A 173 35.57 -21.15 -9.40
CA HIS A 173 36.64 -22.10 -9.13
C HIS A 173 37.95 -21.44 -9.55
N LYS A 174 38.73 -20.97 -8.60
CA LYS A 174 40.14 -20.68 -8.81
C LYS A 174 40.84 -22.01 -9.11
N HIS A 175 41.10 -22.26 -10.36
CA HIS A 175 42.10 -23.24 -10.82
C HIS A 175 43.48 -22.64 -10.72
#